data_ced3e329747c1ee8c46beff868696c35
#
_entry.id   ced3e329747c1ee8c46beff868696c35
#
_cell.length_a   1.000
_cell.length_b   1.000
_cell.length_c   1.000
_cell.angle_alpha   90.00
_cell.angle_beta   90.00
_cell.angle_gamma   90.00
#
_symmetry.space_group_name_H-M   'P 1'
#
loop_
_entity.id
_entity.type
_entity.pdbx_description
1 polymer ?
#
loop_
_entity_poly.entity_id
_entity_poly.type
_entity_poly.pdbx_seq_one_letter_code
_entity_poly.pdbx_strand_id
1 'polypeptide(L)'
;MFIAVVRAGSLSAASLKMRVPLATLSRNVRQLEEDLGVQLLERSARGTKLTDAGTLLYEHASRGVDALHDGELAVTSHQTALKGRLRLSIPPSFEPWWELVAAFQREHPDIQVVVYTTERAVDLSIEGIDVALRIGPIVHEGLVAKRLLRYHHVLVASPALLERFGTPASPDALLALPAAIWVRDANTHRSWRLGEREIEPTAILAVNDYLHLRQRAIAGDAVAELPPFLATEALRDGRLVALLPDHPFPEQEVSLLYQRHRQPSRVVRAYLDYCQREVGRYLAAASV
;
A
#
# COMPACT_ATOMS: atom_id res chain seq x y z
N MET A 1 -22.53 -8.37 -18.63
CA MET A 1 -23.78 -7.74 -18.15
C MET A 1 -23.83 -7.61 -16.63
N PHE A 2 -23.62 -8.67 -15.85
CA PHE A 2 -23.57 -8.61 -14.37
C PHE A 2 -22.69 -7.47 -13.84
N ILE A 3 -21.43 -7.38 -14.27
CA ILE A 3 -20.49 -6.32 -13.87
C ILE A 3 -21.03 -4.90 -14.15
N ALA A 4 -21.69 -4.72 -15.28
CA ALA A 4 -22.28 -3.43 -15.65
C ALA A 4 -23.45 -3.03 -14.73
N VAL A 5 -24.24 -4.00 -14.30
CA VAL A 5 -25.32 -3.78 -13.32
C VAL A 5 -24.77 -3.36 -11.98
N VAL A 6 -23.72 -4.04 -11.50
CA VAL A 6 -23.05 -3.70 -10.24
C VAL A 6 -22.45 -2.29 -10.31
N ARG A 7 -21.72 -1.97 -11.38
CA ARG A 7 -21.12 -0.63 -11.60
C ARG A 7 -22.14 0.50 -11.71
N ALA A 8 -23.32 0.20 -12.22
CA ALA A 8 -24.40 1.18 -12.35
C ALA A 8 -25.28 1.31 -11.09
N GLY A 9 -25.15 0.39 -10.12
CA GLY A 9 -25.94 0.38 -8.89
C GLY A 9 -27.38 -0.09 -9.05
N SER A 10 -27.88 -0.24 -10.28
CA SER A 10 -29.22 -0.78 -10.56
C SER A 10 -29.32 -1.33 -11.98
N LEU A 11 -30.27 -2.25 -12.17
CA LEU A 11 -30.60 -2.78 -13.50
C LEU A 11 -31.09 -1.68 -14.46
N SER A 12 -31.86 -0.73 -13.98
CA SER A 12 -32.40 0.37 -14.80
C SER A 12 -31.26 1.32 -15.25
N ALA A 13 -30.36 1.68 -14.37
CA ALA A 13 -29.21 2.52 -14.71
C ALA A 13 -28.27 1.81 -15.69
N ALA A 14 -28.03 0.50 -15.49
CA ALA A 14 -27.25 -0.32 -16.42
C ALA A 14 -27.89 -0.42 -17.78
N SER A 15 -29.24 -0.61 -17.86
CA SER A 15 -30.01 -0.65 -19.09
C SER A 15 -29.82 0.63 -19.94
N LEU A 16 -29.94 1.79 -19.31
CA LEU A 16 -29.71 3.07 -19.95
C LEU A 16 -28.25 3.21 -20.44
N LYS A 17 -27.29 2.91 -19.60
CA LYS A 17 -25.86 3.06 -19.91
C LYS A 17 -25.39 2.13 -21.02
N MET A 18 -25.85 0.88 -21.02
CA MET A 18 -25.51 -0.14 -22.02
C MET A 18 -26.36 -0.09 -23.29
N ARG A 19 -27.46 0.67 -23.29
CA ARG A 19 -28.47 0.67 -24.36
C ARG A 19 -29.04 -0.72 -24.63
N VAL A 20 -29.25 -1.50 -23.57
CA VAL A 20 -29.81 -2.86 -23.60
C VAL A 20 -31.14 -2.85 -22.85
N PRO A 21 -32.22 -3.46 -23.39
CA PRO A 21 -33.50 -3.52 -22.70
C PRO A 21 -33.39 -4.13 -21.29
N LEU A 22 -34.10 -3.53 -20.34
CA LEU A 22 -34.09 -3.94 -18.93
C LEU A 22 -34.44 -5.42 -18.76
N ALA A 23 -35.41 -5.91 -19.52
CA ALA A 23 -35.84 -7.31 -19.52
C ALA A 23 -34.71 -8.26 -19.95
N THR A 24 -33.91 -7.87 -20.94
CA THR A 24 -32.75 -8.64 -21.40
C THR A 24 -31.64 -8.69 -20.32
N LEU A 25 -31.35 -7.55 -19.71
CA LEU A 25 -30.37 -7.49 -18.61
C LEU A 25 -30.79 -8.35 -17.42
N SER A 26 -32.06 -8.22 -17.00
CA SER A 26 -32.61 -9.01 -15.90
C SER A 26 -32.58 -10.50 -16.17
N ARG A 27 -32.93 -10.91 -17.40
CA ARG A 27 -32.90 -12.33 -17.82
C ARG A 27 -31.46 -12.89 -17.81
N ASN A 28 -30.50 -12.14 -18.35
CA ASN A 28 -29.12 -12.61 -18.42
C ASN A 28 -28.45 -12.69 -17.05
N VAL A 29 -28.77 -11.79 -16.12
CA VAL A 29 -28.28 -11.89 -14.75
C VAL A 29 -28.90 -13.11 -14.06
N ARG A 30 -30.22 -13.32 -14.21
CA ARG A 30 -30.87 -14.50 -13.65
C ARG A 30 -30.34 -15.81 -14.23
N GLN A 31 -30.11 -15.87 -15.54
CA GLN A 31 -29.49 -17.05 -16.17
C GLN A 31 -28.11 -17.34 -15.58
N LEU A 32 -27.29 -16.32 -15.37
CA LEU A 32 -25.99 -16.47 -14.72
C LEU A 32 -26.12 -17.02 -13.28
N GLU A 33 -27.10 -16.54 -12.52
CA GLU A 33 -27.39 -17.05 -11.16
C GLU A 33 -27.84 -18.51 -11.18
N GLU A 34 -28.68 -18.88 -12.16
CA GLU A 34 -29.15 -20.26 -12.38
C GLU A 34 -27.98 -21.18 -12.79
N ASP A 35 -27.14 -20.74 -13.74
CA ASP A 35 -25.98 -21.52 -14.23
C ASP A 35 -24.94 -21.76 -13.11
N LEU A 36 -24.81 -20.84 -12.18
CA LEU A 36 -23.88 -20.95 -11.04
C LEU A 36 -24.53 -21.59 -9.80
N GLY A 37 -25.86 -21.73 -9.78
CA GLY A 37 -26.61 -22.27 -8.65
C GLY A 37 -26.60 -21.39 -7.40
N VAL A 38 -26.26 -20.08 -7.54
CA VAL A 38 -26.19 -19.14 -6.44
C VAL A 38 -26.78 -17.77 -6.82
N GLN A 39 -27.35 -17.09 -5.83
CA GLN A 39 -27.82 -15.73 -6.02
C GLN A 39 -26.64 -14.76 -5.91
N LEU A 40 -26.48 -13.87 -6.90
CA LEU A 40 -25.40 -12.88 -6.97
C LEU A 40 -25.85 -11.48 -6.53
N LEU A 41 -27.14 -11.17 -6.74
CA LEU A 41 -27.71 -9.84 -6.49
C LEU A 41 -28.95 -9.92 -5.61
N GLU A 42 -28.96 -9.10 -4.55
CA GLU A 42 -30.16 -8.80 -3.76
C GLU A 42 -30.85 -7.58 -4.36
N ARG A 43 -32.16 -7.69 -4.62
CA ARG A 43 -32.98 -6.58 -5.12
C ARG A 43 -33.67 -5.88 -3.94
N SER A 44 -33.50 -4.58 -3.85
CA SER A 44 -34.19 -3.75 -2.87
C SER A 44 -34.82 -2.53 -3.55
N ALA A 45 -35.75 -1.88 -2.86
CA ALA A 45 -36.33 -0.61 -3.32
C ALA A 45 -35.27 0.51 -3.50
N ARG A 46 -34.07 0.35 -2.92
CA ARG A 46 -32.96 1.30 -3.01
C ARG A 46 -31.93 0.94 -4.08
N GLY A 47 -32.16 -0.09 -4.88
CA GLY A 47 -31.22 -0.55 -5.91
C GLY A 47 -30.83 -2.01 -5.75
N THR A 48 -29.69 -2.38 -6.30
CA THR A 48 -29.16 -3.75 -6.33
C THR A 48 -27.92 -3.81 -5.42
N LYS A 49 -27.90 -4.75 -4.47
CA LYS A 49 -26.73 -5.06 -3.64
C LYS A 49 -26.13 -6.40 -4.05
N LEU A 50 -24.83 -6.56 -3.86
CA LEU A 50 -24.15 -7.84 -4.03
C LEU A 50 -24.42 -8.76 -2.84
N THR A 51 -24.62 -10.05 -3.10
CA THR A 51 -24.45 -11.12 -2.10
C THR A 51 -22.96 -11.39 -1.89
N ASP A 52 -22.58 -12.25 -0.93
CA ASP A 52 -21.18 -12.69 -0.75
C ASP A 52 -20.66 -13.39 -2.02
N ALA A 53 -21.47 -14.28 -2.63
CA ALA A 53 -21.15 -14.92 -3.90
C ALA A 53 -21.03 -13.90 -5.05
N GLY A 54 -21.93 -12.90 -5.08
CA GLY A 54 -21.89 -11.81 -6.03
C GLY A 54 -20.63 -10.94 -5.88
N THR A 55 -20.21 -10.66 -4.66
CA THR A 55 -18.98 -9.92 -4.37
C THR A 55 -17.76 -10.68 -4.90
N LEU A 56 -17.66 -11.97 -4.59
CA LEU A 56 -16.58 -12.83 -5.05
C LEU A 56 -16.51 -12.89 -6.58
N LEU A 57 -17.65 -13.11 -7.25
CA LEU A 57 -17.71 -13.14 -8.72
C LEU A 57 -17.36 -11.78 -9.30
N TYR A 58 -17.87 -10.67 -8.72
CA TYR A 58 -17.59 -9.33 -9.21
C TYR A 58 -16.10 -8.99 -9.14
N GLU A 59 -15.43 -9.33 -8.06
CA GLU A 59 -13.99 -9.13 -7.88
C GLU A 59 -13.16 -9.86 -8.96
N HIS A 60 -13.54 -11.08 -9.29
CA HIS A 60 -12.84 -11.85 -10.33
C HIS A 60 -13.22 -11.42 -11.75
N ALA A 61 -14.50 -11.28 -12.03
CA ALA A 61 -14.99 -11.03 -13.39
C ALA A 61 -14.73 -9.59 -13.85
N SER A 62 -14.78 -8.60 -12.94
CA SER A 62 -14.46 -7.20 -13.29
C SER A 62 -13.03 -7.05 -13.82
N ARG A 63 -12.08 -7.78 -13.21
CA ARG A 63 -10.67 -7.82 -13.65
C ARG A 63 -10.51 -8.41 -15.05
N GLY A 64 -11.25 -9.49 -15.34
CA GLY A 64 -11.23 -10.10 -16.66
C GLY A 64 -11.74 -9.15 -17.76
N VAL A 65 -12.82 -8.43 -17.46
CA VAL A 65 -13.39 -7.43 -18.40
C VAL A 65 -12.46 -6.23 -18.56
N ASP A 66 -11.85 -5.74 -17.47
CA ASP A 66 -10.88 -4.63 -17.55
C ASP A 66 -9.66 -5.06 -18.38
N ALA A 67 -9.14 -6.30 -18.20
CA ALA A 67 -8.03 -6.83 -18.99
C ALA A 67 -8.36 -6.99 -20.49
N LEU A 68 -9.59 -7.39 -20.83
CA LEU A 68 -10.05 -7.42 -22.21
C LEU A 68 -10.11 -6.02 -22.82
N HIS A 69 -10.64 -5.05 -22.09
CA HIS A 69 -10.69 -3.66 -22.54
C HIS A 69 -9.30 -3.06 -22.72
N ASP A 70 -8.37 -3.34 -21.80
CA ASP A 70 -6.97 -2.94 -21.95
C ASP A 70 -6.31 -3.58 -23.18
N GLY A 71 -6.66 -4.85 -23.49
CA GLY A 71 -6.22 -5.55 -24.70
C GLY A 71 -6.78 -4.90 -25.99
N GLU A 72 -8.06 -4.55 -26.01
CA GLU A 72 -8.67 -3.83 -27.13
C GLU A 72 -8.01 -2.47 -27.37
N LEU A 73 -7.80 -1.71 -26.29
CA LEU A 73 -7.10 -0.43 -26.35
C LEU A 73 -5.65 -0.59 -26.84
N ALA A 74 -4.94 -1.67 -26.45
CA ALA A 74 -3.58 -1.94 -26.87
C ALA A 74 -3.47 -2.22 -28.38
N VAL A 75 -4.48 -2.86 -28.96
CA VAL A 75 -4.51 -3.20 -30.39
C VAL A 75 -5.02 -2.05 -31.24
N THR A 76 -6.01 -1.30 -30.74
CA THR A 76 -6.69 -0.25 -31.53
C THR A 76 -6.00 1.11 -31.43
N SER A 77 -5.20 1.34 -30.40
CA SER A 77 -4.53 2.64 -30.23
C SER A 77 -3.17 2.66 -30.93
N HIS A 78 -3.14 3.24 -32.13
CA HIS A 78 -1.93 3.87 -32.67
C HIS A 78 -1.56 5.16 -31.88
N GLN A 79 -2.30 5.47 -30.79
CA GLN A 79 -2.09 6.66 -29.98
C GLN A 79 -1.06 6.40 -28.87
N THR A 80 -0.11 7.30 -28.75
CA THR A 80 1.01 7.30 -27.80
C THR A 80 0.60 7.45 -26.32
N ALA A 81 -0.62 7.86 -26.02
CA ALA A 81 -1.09 8.08 -24.64
C ALA A 81 -1.51 6.77 -23.95
N LEU A 82 -0.91 6.49 -22.80
CA LEU A 82 -1.32 5.37 -21.93
C LEU A 82 -2.63 5.75 -21.24
N LYS A 83 -3.64 4.89 -21.34
CA LYS A 83 -4.95 5.03 -20.68
C LYS A 83 -5.29 3.77 -19.92
N GLY A 84 -6.02 3.90 -18.81
CA GLY A 84 -6.50 2.76 -18.05
C GLY A 84 -6.56 3.01 -16.56
N ARG A 85 -6.57 1.93 -15.79
CA ARG A 85 -6.59 1.96 -14.34
C ARG A 85 -5.38 1.23 -13.79
N LEU A 86 -4.77 1.78 -12.74
CA LEU A 86 -3.68 1.20 -11.98
C LEU A 86 -4.12 1.07 -10.52
N ARG A 87 -4.13 -0.15 -10.00
CA ARG A 87 -4.51 -0.45 -8.62
C ARG A 87 -3.26 -0.78 -7.81
N LEU A 88 -3.01 0.02 -6.80
CA LEU A 88 -1.81 -0.07 -5.97
C LEU A 88 -2.18 -0.48 -4.54
N SER A 89 -1.30 -1.24 -3.89
CA SER A 89 -1.31 -1.42 -2.45
C SER A 89 0.00 -0.88 -1.87
N ILE A 90 -0.10 0.07 -0.93
CA ILE A 90 1.04 0.80 -0.38
C ILE A 90 0.97 0.73 1.15
N PRO A 91 2.09 0.58 1.88
CA PRO A 91 2.10 0.71 3.33
C PRO A 91 1.59 2.10 3.77
N PRO A 92 0.86 2.20 4.89
CA PRO A 92 0.55 3.49 5.51
C PRO A 92 1.84 4.27 5.78
N SER A 93 1.73 5.58 5.88
CA SER A 93 2.84 6.46 6.30
C SER A 93 4.07 6.46 5.39
N PHE A 94 3.99 5.90 4.17
CA PHE A 94 5.09 5.95 3.21
C PHE A 94 5.01 7.24 2.37
N GLU A 95 5.20 8.39 3.03
CA GLU A 95 4.99 9.75 2.48
C GLU A 95 5.68 10.00 1.13
N PRO A 96 6.97 9.65 0.92
CA PRO A 96 7.64 9.93 -0.36
C PRO A 96 7.01 9.25 -1.56
N TRP A 97 6.27 8.15 -1.33
CA TRP A 97 5.61 7.42 -2.42
C TRP A 97 4.43 8.18 -3.02
N TRP A 98 3.78 9.03 -2.24
CA TRP A 98 2.68 9.86 -2.73
C TRP A 98 3.14 10.89 -3.74
N GLU A 99 4.32 11.49 -3.54
CA GLU A 99 4.93 12.39 -4.51
C GLU A 99 5.31 11.66 -5.80
N LEU A 100 5.85 10.44 -5.70
CA LEU A 100 6.17 9.62 -6.86
C LEU A 100 4.90 9.25 -7.65
N VAL A 101 3.82 8.85 -6.97
CA VAL A 101 2.52 8.55 -7.60
C VAL A 101 1.95 9.81 -8.27
N ALA A 102 1.99 10.95 -7.59
CA ALA A 102 1.50 12.22 -8.14
C ALA A 102 2.30 12.63 -9.38
N ALA A 103 3.62 12.45 -9.38
CA ALA A 103 4.47 12.74 -10.53
C ALA A 103 4.18 11.80 -11.71
N PHE A 104 3.99 10.49 -11.44
CA PHE A 104 3.54 9.54 -12.45
C PHE A 104 2.21 9.94 -13.09
N GLN A 105 1.24 10.39 -12.29
CA GLN A 105 -0.06 10.85 -12.82
C GLN A 105 0.05 12.13 -13.65
N ARG A 106 0.99 13.04 -13.34
CA ARG A 106 1.26 14.21 -14.18
C ARG A 106 1.83 13.83 -15.55
N GLU A 107 2.68 12.79 -15.60
CA GLU A 107 3.23 12.26 -16.87
C GLU A 107 2.18 11.46 -17.66
N HIS A 108 1.21 10.83 -16.95
CA HIS A 108 0.18 9.98 -17.53
C HIS A 108 -1.23 10.35 -17.05
N PRO A 109 -1.78 11.51 -17.46
CA PRO A 109 -3.04 12.05 -16.92
C PRO A 109 -4.28 11.18 -17.24
N ASP A 110 -4.22 10.33 -18.26
CA ASP A 110 -5.30 9.43 -18.65
C ASP A 110 -5.30 8.11 -17.83
N ILE A 111 -4.37 7.93 -16.88
CA ILE A 111 -4.33 6.77 -15.99
C ILE A 111 -5.03 7.12 -14.67
N GLN A 112 -6.12 6.38 -14.38
CA GLN A 112 -6.75 6.43 -13.06
C GLN A 112 -5.96 5.58 -12.08
N VAL A 113 -5.38 6.17 -11.04
CA VAL A 113 -4.71 5.45 -9.96
C VAL A 113 -5.68 5.25 -8.80
N VAL A 114 -5.77 4.02 -8.30
CA VAL A 114 -6.55 3.64 -7.11
C VAL A 114 -5.56 3.02 -6.12
N VAL A 115 -5.52 3.55 -4.90
CA VAL A 115 -4.57 3.11 -3.88
C VAL A 115 -5.29 2.57 -2.65
N TYR A 116 -4.85 1.40 -2.20
CA TYR A 116 -5.24 0.80 -0.92
C TYR A 116 -4.04 0.83 0.02
N THR A 117 -4.21 1.46 1.19
CA THR A 117 -3.14 1.51 2.19
C THR A 117 -3.32 0.40 3.21
N THR A 118 -2.31 -0.47 3.35
CA THR A 118 -2.33 -1.57 4.32
C THR A 118 -0.95 -2.16 4.57
N GLU A 119 -0.67 -2.53 5.82
CA GLU A 119 0.50 -3.33 6.22
C GLU A 119 0.29 -4.84 6.06
N ARG A 120 -0.95 -5.24 5.91
CA ARG A 120 -1.33 -6.63 5.75
C ARG A 120 -0.76 -7.21 4.44
N ALA A 121 -0.34 -8.48 4.48
CA ALA A 121 -0.07 -9.21 3.24
C ALA A 121 -1.38 -9.32 2.44
N VAL A 122 -1.37 -8.80 1.22
CA VAL A 122 -2.53 -8.85 0.30
C VAL A 122 -2.31 -9.93 -0.75
N ASP A 123 -3.36 -10.68 -1.05
CA ASP A 123 -3.38 -11.50 -2.25
C ASP A 123 -3.71 -10.61 -3.45
N LEU A 124 -2.69 -10.34 -4.29
CA LEU A 124 -2.85 -9.46 -5.44
C LEU A 124 -3.92 -9.95 -6.42
N SER A 125 -4.11 -11.27 -6.50
CA SER A 125 -5.11 -11.87 -7.39
C SER A 125 -6.51 -11.69 -6.87
N ILE A 126 -6.72 -11.99 -5.60
CA ILE A 126 -8.05 -11.92 -4.95
C ILE A 126 -8.48 -10.47 -4.80
N GLU A 127 -7.59 -9.60 -4.33
CA GLU A 127 -7.92 -8.21 -4.02
C GLU A 127 -7.84 -7.27 -5.25
N GLY A 128 -7.47 -7.79 -6.41
CA GLY A 128 -7.45 -7.01 -7.65
C GLY A 128 -6.37 -5.94 -7.70
N ILE A 129 -5.26 -6.14 -6.98
CA ILE A 129 -4.12 -5.23 -6.95
C ILE A 129 -3.18 -5.55 -8.12
N ASP A 130 -2.78 -4.53 -8.86
CA ASP A 130 -1.86 -4.66 -9.99
C ASP A 130 -0.39 -4.67 -9.50
N VAL A 131 -0.06 -3.77 -8.58
CA VAL A 131 1.27 -3.64 -7.97
C VAL A 131 1.15 -3.34 -6.49
N ALA A 132 1.91 -4.03 -5.65
CA ALA A 132 2.03 -3.72 -4.23
C ALA A 132 3.45 -3.26 -3.90
N LEU A 133 3.57 -2.16 -3.16
CA LEU A 133 4.80 -1.76 -2.49
C LEU A 133 4.88 -2.48 -1.16
N ARG A 134 6.03 -3.09 -0.87
CA ARG A 134 6.25 -3.79 0.40
C ARG A 134 7.65 -3.53 0.93
N ILE A 135 7.75 -3.56 2.26
CA ILE A 135 8.98 -3.34 3.01
C ILE A 135 9.30 -4.61 3.79
N GLY A 136 10.58 -4.99 3.80
CA GLY A 136 11.08 -6.17 4.50
C GLY A 136 11.10 -7.44 3.64
N PRO A 137 11.36 -8.60 4.25
CA PRO A 137 11.50 -9.87 3.52
C PRO A 137 10.19 -10.29 2.86
N ILE A 138 10.31 -10.71 1.61
CA ILE A 138 9.18 -11.14 0.78
C ILE A 138 9.27 -12.64 0.59
N VAL A 139 8.28 -13.37 1.09
CA VAL A 139 8.13 -14.81 0.88
C VAL A 139 6.79 -15.03 0.20
N HIS A 140 6.76 -15.04 -1.14
CA HIS A 140 5.54 -15.37 -1.89
C HIS A 140 5.87 -16.10 -3.19
N GLU A 141 5.49 -17.37 -3.26
CA GLU A 141 5.46 -18.12 -4.51
C GLU A 141 4.41 -17.50 -5.46
N GLY A 142 4.77 -17.26 -6.71
CA GLY A 142 3.85 -16.69 -7.71
C GLY A 142 3.92 -15.17 -7.90
N LEU A 143 4.68 -14.44 -7.09
CA LEU A 143 4.95 -13.02 -7.29
C LEU A 143 6.36 -12.79 -7.84
N VAL A 144 6.51 -11.70 -8.58
CA VAL A 144 7.80 -11.10 -8.90
C VAL A 144 8.05 -9.96 -7.95
N ALA A 145 9.20 -9.99 -7.27
CA ALA A 145 9.67 -8.90 -6.44
C ALA A 145 10.73 -8.10 -7.22
N LYS A 146 10.45 -6.83 -7.45
CA LYS A 146 11.37 -5.88 -8.07
C LYS A 146 11.88 -4.94 -6.99
N ARG A 147 13.09 -5.21 -6.48
CA ARG A 147 13.73 -4.38 -5.46
C ARG A 147 13.99 -2.99 -6.01
N LEU A 148 13.68 -1.98 -5.20
CA LEU A 148 13.87 -0.58 -5.54
C LEU A 148 15.04 0.05 -4.78
N LEU A 149 15.04 -0.11 -3.46
CA LEU A 149 16.04 0.50 -2.58
C LEU A 149 16.10 -0.23 -1.22
N ARG A 150 17.03 0.22 -0.39
CA ARG A 150 17.20 -0.21 0.99
C ARG A 150 17.43 1.00 1.88
N TYR A 151 17.03 0.89 3.13
CA TYR A 151 17.28 1.88 4.16
C TYR A 151 17.33 1.25 5.55
N HIS A 152 17.86 1.98 6.52
CA HIS A 152 17.78 1.62 7.94
C HIS A 152 16.82 2.57 8.64
N HIS A 153 16.06 2.07 9.61
CA HIS A 153 15.36 2.95 10.53
C HIS A 153 16.37 3.75 11.35
N VAL A 154 15.97 4.91 11.83
CA VAL A 154 16.72 5.75 12.74
C VAL A 154 16.03 5.73 14.11
N LEU A 155 16.83 5.60 15.17
CA LEU A 155 16.34 5.78 16.53
C LEU A 155 16.38 7.27 16.86
N VAL A 156 15.27 7.81 17.37
CA VAL A 156 15.14 9.24 17.61
C VAL A 156 14.50 9.54 18.96
N ALA A 157 14.84 10.70 19.49
CA ALA A 157 14.18 11.29 20.66
C ALA A 157 14.16 12.82 20.52
N SER A 158 13.27 13.50 21.24
CA SER A 158 13.32 14.95 21.35
C SER A 158 14.41 15.38 22.36
N PRO A 159 14.98 16.60 22.20
CA PRO A 159 15.88 17.17 23.22
C PRO A 159 15.26 17.18 24.62
N ALA A 160 13.98 17.52 24.73
CA ALA A 160 13.29 17.56 26.02
C ALA A 160 13.22 16.21 26.73
N LEU A 161 13.11 15.09 26.00
CA LEU A 161 13.20 13.76 26.58
C LEU A 161 14.61 13.50 27.12
N LEU A 162 15.64 13.86 26.32
CA LEU A 162 17.03 13.64 26.67
C LEU A 162 17.50 14.50 27.86
N GLU A 163 16.95 15.69 28.04
CA GLU A 163 17.17 16.51 29.24
C GLU A 163 16.66 15.82 30.50
N ARG A 164 15.58 15.08 30.42
CA ARG A 164 14.96 14.37 31.58
C ARG A 164 15.61 13.05 31.91
N PHE A 165 16.03 12.29 30.90
CA PHE A 165 16.50 10.91 31.07
C PHE A 165 17.99 10.73 30.77
N GLY A 166 18.64 11.74 30.19
CA GLY A 166 20.01 11.65 29.68
C GLY A 166 20.05 11.07 28.27
N THR A 167 21.17 11.29 27.58
CA THR A 167 21.46 10.72 26.27
C THR A 167 21.99 9.29 26.42
N PRO A 168 21.33 8.27 25.87
CA PRO A 168 21.82 6.88 25.99
C PRO A 168 23.13 6.70 25.23
N ALA A 169 24.13 6.12 25.90
CA ALA A 169 25.44 5.85 25.31
C ALA A 169 25.57 4.42 24.75
N SER A 170 24.57 3.58 24.97
CA SER A 170 24.54 2.18 24.48
C SER A 170 23.11 1.70 24.30
N PRO A 171 22.90 0.60 23.54
CA PRO A 171 21.58 -0.02 23.43
C PRO A 171 20.96 -0.39 24.80
N ASP A 172 21.72 -0.89 25.75
CA ASP A 172 21.21 -1.26 27.07
C ASP A 172 20.74 -0.02 27.88
N ALA A 173 21.32 1.15 27.65
CA ALA A 173 20.88 2.39 28.30
C ALA A 173 19.47 2.84 27.87
N LEU A 174 18.98 2.37 26.72
CA LEU A 174 17.62 2.64 26.25
C LEU A 174 16.55 2.01 27.14
N LEU A 175 16.86 0.95 27.88
CA LEU A 175 15.91 0.28 28.79
C LEU A 175 15.41 1.20 29.92
N ALA A 176 16.14 2.28 30.21
CA ALA A 176 15.74 3.29 31.19
C ALA A 176 14.81 4.37 30.62
N LEU A 177 14.63 4.42 29.28
CA LEU A 177 13.81 5.43 28.63
C LEU A 177 12.44 4.85 28.24
N PRO A 178 11.36 5.65 28.30
CA PRO A 178 10.08 5.24 27.74
C PRO A 178 10.20 5.11 26.21
N ALA A 179 9.63 4.04 25.65
CA ALA A 179 9.72 3.75 24.22
C ALA A 179 8.34 3.70 23.56
N ALA A 180 8.26 4.19 22.34
CA ALA A 180 7.13 3.97 21.43
C ALA A 180 7.62 3.08 20.27
N ILE A 181 7.02 1.89 20.12
CA ILE A 181 7.51 0.85 19.24
C ILE A 181 6.51 0.49 18.15
N TRP A 182 7.04 0.14 16.99
CA TRP A 182 6.22 -0.39 15.91
C TRP A 182 5.92 -1.87 16.15
N VAL A 183 4.66 -2.27 15.92
CA VAL A 183 4.22 -3.67 15.98
C VAL A 183 3.26 -3.94 14.84
N ARG A 184 3.38 -5.09 14.20
CA ARG A 184 2.48 -5.48 13.10
C ARG A 184 1.07 -5.81 13.60
N ASP A 185 1.00 -6.48 14.73
CA ASP A 185 -0.22 -6.91 15.41
C ASP A 185 0.03 -7.06 16.92
N ALA A 186 -1.00 -7.38 17.67
CA ALA A 186 -0.94 -7.49 19.13
C ALA A 186 0.01 -8.60 19.64
N ASN A 187 0.36 -9.57 18.81
CA ASN A 187 1.22 -10.72 19.16
C ASN A 187 2.67 -10.51 18.69
N THR A 188 2.97 -9.40 18.01
CA THR A 188 4.32 -9.12 17.52
C THR A 188 5.27 -8.93 18.69
N HIS A 189 6.46 -9.57 18.61
CA HIS A 189 7.52 -9.42 19.59
C HIS A 189 8.02 -7.96 19.61
N ARG A 190 8.19 -7.43 20.82
CA ARG A 190 8.49 -6.00 21.07
C ARG A 190 9.98 -5.78 21.29
N SER A 191 10.83 -6.27 20.39
CA SER A 191 12.27 -6.09 20.50
C SER A 191 12.82 -5.13 19.45
N TRP A 192 13.90 -4.44 19.79
CA TRP A 192 14.75 -3.69 18.88
C TRP A 192 16.07 -4.41 18.70
N ARG A 193 16.47 -4.61 17.45
CA ARG A 193 17.78 -5.06 17.08
C ARG A 193 18.63 -3.87 16.66
N LEU A 194 19.62 -3.54 17.47
CA LEU A 194 20.52 -2.40 17.28
C LEU A 194 21.96 -2.92 17.07
N GLY A 195 22.38 -2.98 15.80
CA GLY A 195 23.59 -3.70 15.42
C GLY A 195 23.46 -5.19 15.77
N GLU A 196 24.36 -5.70 16.60
CA GLU A 196 24.32 -7.10 17.07
C GLU A 196 23.53 -7.29 18.37
N ARG A 197 23.07 -6.19 18.97
CA ARG A 197 22.37 -6.23 20.26
C ARG A 197 20.86 -6.25 20.06
N GLU A 198 20.20 -7.19 20.71
CA GLU A 198 18.74 -7.24 20.81
C GLU A 198 18.29 -6.82 22.21
N ILE A 199 17.36 -5.88 22.29
CA ILE A 199 16.81 -5.37 23.54
C ILE A 199 15.28 -5.34 23.49
N GLU A 200 14.64 -5.45 24.64
CA GLU A 200 13.21 -5.27 24.82
C GLU A 200 12.95 -3.94 25.53
N PRO A 201 12.67 -2.85 24.81
CA PRO A 201 12.47 -1.54 25.42
C PRO A 201 11.20 -1.50 26.27
N THR A 202 11.17 -0.61 27.26
CA THR A 202 9.99 -0.34 28.09
C THR A 202 8.97 0.42 27.24
N ALA A 203 8.09 -0.30 26.55
CA ALA A 203 7.12 0.28 25.64
C ALA A 203 5.95 0.91 26.38
N ILE A 204 5.78 2.23 26.24
CA ILE A 204 4.59 2.97 26.69
C ILE A 204 3.50 3.00 25.62
N LEU A 205 3.88 2.78 24.34
CA LEU A 205 2.99 2.69 23.19
C LEU A 205 3.52 1.63 22.23
N ALA A 206 2.62 0.77 21.74
CA ALA A 206 2.88 -0.15 20.64
C ALA A 206 1.80 0.04 19.57
N VAL A 207 2.19 0.38 18.34
CA VAL A 207 1.26 0.73 17.25
C VAL A 207 1.86 0.38 15.90
N ASN A 208 1.01 0.12 14.90
CA ASN A 208 1.43 -0.17 13.52
C ASN A 208 1.44 1.06 12.60
N ASP A 209 1.55 2.25 13.17
CA ASP A 209 1.58 3.50 12.41
C ASP A 209 2.75 4.39 12.87
N TYR A 210 3.73 4.58 11.99
CA TYR A 210 4.91 5.40 12.25
C TYR A 210 4.60 6.90 12.48
N LEU A 211 3.47 7.41 12.00
CA LEU A 211 3.08 8.81 12.27
C LEU A 211 2.81 9.03 13.75
N HIS A 212 2.18 8.07 14.42
CA HIS A 212 1.97 8.12 15.86
C HIS A 212 3.29 8.00 16.63
N LEU A 213 4.22 7.16 16.19
CA LEU A 213 5.55 7.06 16.79
C LEU A 213 6.31 8.39 16.66
N ARG A 214 6.30 9.01 15.46
CA ARG A 214 6.90 10.33 15.23
C ARG A 214 6.32 11.40 16.17
N GLN A 215 5.00 11.43 16.32
CA GLN A 215 4.33 12.38 17.22
C GLN A 215 4.78 12.20 18.67
N ARG A 216 4.87 10.97 19.17
CA ARG A 216 5.33 10.70 20.54
C ARG A 216 6.79 11.07 20.75
N ALA A 217 7.64 10.81 19.76
CA ALA A 217 9.03 11.22 19.83
C ALA A 217 9.18 12.75 19.86
N ILE A 218 8.49 13.49 18.99
CA ILE A 218 8.53 14.95 18.95
C ILE A 218 7.95 15.57 20.21
N ALA A 219 6.87 15.00 20.77
CA ALA A 219 6.25 15.48 22.02
C ALA A 219 7.14 15.28 23.25
N GLY A 220 8.23 14.50 23.18
CA GLY A 220 9.09 14.20 24.31
C GLY A 220 8.54 13.13 25.24
N ASP A 221 7.62 12.32 24.74
CA ASP A 221 6.99 11.23 25.51
C ASP A 221 7.85 9.96 25.50
N ALA A 222 8.54 9.67 24.39
CA ALA A 222 9.22 8.41 24.18
C ALA A 222 10.37 8.50 23.16
N VAL A 223 11.33 7.59 23.24
CA VAL A 223 12.22 7.25 22.11
C VAL A 223 11.43 6.42 21.09
N ALA A 224 11.73 6.57 19.80
CA ALA A 224 11.06 5.81 18.75
C ALA A 224 12.00 5.44 17.61
N GLU A 225 11.70 4.31 16.95
CA GLU A 225 12.28 3.96 15.66
C GLU A 225 11.42 4.56 14.55
N LEU A 226 12.06 5.23 13.58
CA LEU A 226 11.35 5.82 12.45
C LEU A 226 12.05 5.48 11.13
N PRO A 227 11.28 5.30 10.05
CA PRO A 227 11.85 5.41 8.71
C PRO A 227 12.50 6.79 8.53
N PRO A 228 13.68 6.89 7.88
CA PRO A 228 14.41 8.16 7.77
C PRO A 228 13.60 9.28 7.12
N PHE A 229 12.78 8.97 6.12
CA PHE A 229 11.92 9.95 5.46
C PHE A 229 10.86 10.59 6.38
N LEU A 230 10.49 9.94 7.48
CA LEU A 230 9.59 10.52 8.50
C LEU A 230 10.35 11.30 9.58
N ALA A 231 11.64 11.06 9.72
CA ALA A 231 12.48 11.71 10.73
C ALA A 231 13.21 12.96 10.19
N THR A 232 13.55 12.99 8.89
CA THR A 232 14.46 13.96 8.27
C THR A 232 14.10 15.42 8.57
N GLU A 233 12.85 15.83 8.44
CA GLU A 233 12.44 17.21 8.71
C GLU A 233 12.67 17.57 10.18
N ALA A 234 12.21 16.73 11.11
CA ALA A 234 12.32 16.97 12.54
C ALA A 234 13.77 16.87 13.05
N LEU A 235 14.62 16.08 12.40
CA LEU A 235 16.07 16.04 12.67
C LEU A 235 16.73 17.34 12.19
N ARG A 236 16.38 17.83 11.00
CA ARG A 236 16.96 19.04 10.44
C ARG A 236 16.61 20.29 11.23
N ASP A 237 15.38 20.39 11.72
CA ASP A 237 14.92 21.56 12.51
C ASP A 237 15.15 21.41 14.03
N GLY A 238 15.80 20.32 14.46
CA GLY A 238 16.19 20.08 15.86
C GLY A 238 15.06 19.64 16.79
N ARG A 239 13.86 19.34 16.28
CA ARG A 239 12.78 18.75 17.10
C ARG A 239 13.10 17.32 17.53
N LEU A 240 13.92 16.62 16.76
CA LEU A 240 14.42 15.29 17.06
C LEU A 240 15.95 15.26 16.98
N VAL A 241 16.55 14.32 17.68
CA VAL A 241 17.97 13.99 17.65
C VAL A 241 18.09 12.50 17.37
N ALA A 242 19.00 12.13 16.46
CA ALA A 242 19.31 10.73 16.19
C ALA A 242 20.17 10.16 17.33
N LEU A 243 19.85 8.94 17.74
CA LEU A 243 20.51 8.25 18.82
C LEU A 243 21.27 7.02 18.29
N LEU A 244 22.40 6.70 18.92
CA LEU A 244 23.17 5.48 18.70
C LEU A 244 23.47 5.20 17.20
N PRO A 245 24.08 6.14 16.46
CA PRO A 245 24.31 5.97 15.02
C PRO A 245 25.22 4.77 14.70
N ASP A 246 26.08 4.37 15.64
CA ASP A 246 26.97 3.22 15.49
C ASP A 246 26.26 1.86 15.70
N HIS A 247 24.99 1.88 16.07
CA HIS A 247 24.14 0.71 16.28
C HIS A 247 22.89 0.75 15.37
N PRO A 248 23.05 0.61 14.06
CA PRO A 248 21.93 0.74 13.13
C PRO A 248 20.90 -0.39 13.31
N PHE A 249 19.63 -0.08 13.04
CA PHE A 249 18.60 -1.10 12.85
C PHE A 249 18.91 -1.97 11.63
N PRO A 250 18.33 -3.18 11.52
CA PRO A 250 18.45 -4.00 10.33
C PRO A 250 18.03 -3.26 9.05
N GLU A 251 18.70 -3.59 7.96
CA GLU A 251 18.35 -3.05 6.64
C GLU A 251 16.95 -3.46 6.23
N GLN A 252 16.17 -2.50 5.77
CA GLN A 252 14.84 -2.69 5.23
C GLN A 252 14.90 -2.62 3.70
N GLU A 253 14.41 -3.66 3.04
CA GLU A 253 14.32 -3.70 1.58
C GLU A 253 12.93 -3.23 1.13
N VAL A 254 12.88 -2.29 0.18
CA VAL A 254 11.64 -1.82 -0.45
C VAL A 254 11.53 -2.44 -1.83
N SER A 255 10.41 -3.13 -2.06
CA SER A 255 10.18 -3.85 -3.31
C SER A 255 8.76 -3.62 -3.86
N LEU A 256 8.66 -3.59 -5.19
CA LEU A 256 7.40 -3.70 -5.89
C LEU A 256 7.09 -5.17 -6.18
N LEU A 257 5.89 -5.58 -5.82
CA LEU A 257 5.37 -6.93 -6.06
C LEU A 257 4.29 -6.90 -7.13
N TYR A 258 4.36 -7.83 -8.08
CA TYR A 258 3.33 -8.06 -9.08
C TYR A 258 3.28 -9.53 -9.48
N GLN A 259 2.20 -9.97 -10.15
CA GLN A 259 1.97 -11.38 -10.48
C GLN A 259 2.95 -11.90 -11.53
N ARG A 260 3.60 -13.03 -11.26
CA ARG A 260 4.58 -13.68 -12.16
C ARG A 260 3.94 -14.26 -13.43
N HIS A 261 2.78 -14.88 -13.29
CA HIS A 261 2.13 -15.65 -14.37
C HIS A 261 1.37 -14.81 -15.38
N ARG A 262 1.35 -13.49 -15.21
CA ARG A 262 0.73 -12.54 -16.14
C ARG A 262 1.77 -11.60 -16.71
N GLN A 263 1.76 -11.43 -18.02
CA GLN A 263 2.48 -10.30 -18.61
C GLN A 263 1.86 -9.01 -18.07
N PRO A 264 2.62 -8.12 -17.44
CA PRO A 264 2.12 -6.86 -16.97
C PRO A 264 1.47 -6.07 -18.12
N SER A 265 0.31 -5.46 -17.86
CA SER A 265 -0.33 -4.54 -18.81
C SER A 265 0.62 -3.38 -19.16
N ARG A 266 0.34 -2.66 -20.24
CA ARG A 266 1.17 -1.49 -20.63
C ARG A 266 1.23 -0.45 -19.50
N VAL A 267 0.13 -0.24 -18.79
CA VAL A 267 0.03 0.69 -17.65
C VAL A 267 0.91 0.22 -16.48
N VAL A 268 0.81 -1.06 -16.11
CA VAL A 268 1.63 -1.64 -15.04
C VAL A 268 3.12 -1.58 -15.39
N ARG A 269 3.49 -1.92 -16.61
CA ARG A 269 4.88 -1.85 -17.08
C ARG A 269 5.44 -0.44 -17.00
N ALA A 270 4.68 0.54 -17.52
CA ALA A 270 5.08 1.94 -17.47
C ALA A 270 5.28 2.43 -16.02
N TYR A 271 4.40 2.02 -15.10
CA TYR A 271 4.53 2.35 -13.68
C TYR A 271 5.77 1.71 -13.04
N LEU A 272 6.02 0.40 -13.31
CA LEU A 272 7.21 -0.29 -12.80
C LEU A 272 8.51 0.35 -13.29
N ASP A 273 8.57 0.73 -14.57
CA ASP A 273 9.73 1.38 -15.18
C ASP A 273 9.90 2.81 -14.65
N TYR A 274 8.79 3.53 -14.47
CA TYR A 274 8.78 4.86 -13.84
C TYR A 274 9.34 4.80 -12.42
N CYS A 275 8.84 3.88 -11.60
CA CYS A 275 9.32 3.72 -10.23
C CYS A 275 10.82 3.43 -10.17
N GLN A 276 11.34 2.54 -11.03
CA GLN A 276 12.78 2.25 -11.06
C GLN A 276 13.63 3.48 -11.44
N ARG A 277 13.15 4.27 -12.39
CA ARG A 277 13.86 5.45 -12.89
C ARG A 277 13.87 6.57 -11.85
N GLU A 278 12.76 6.78 -11.17
CA GLU A 278 12.51 7.98 -10.37
C GLU A 278 12.66 7.77 -8.84
N VAL A 279 12.63 6.52 -8.34
CA VAL A 279 12.60 6.25 -6.89
C VAL A 279 13.75 6.91 -6.14
N GLY A 280 14.94 6.94 -6.73
CA GLY A 280 16.11 7.59 -6.12
C GLY A 280 15.91 9.09 -5.88
N ARG A 281 15.17 9.78 -6.75
CA ARG A 281 14.89 11.20 -6.62
C ARG A 281 14.01 11.55 -5.42
N TYR A 282 13.03 10.69 -5.11
CA TYR A 282 12.07 10.93 -4.03
C TYR A 282 12.54 10.40 -2.67
N LEU A 283 13.43 9.42 -2.68
CA LEU A 283 13.90 8.77 -1.45
C LEU A 283 15.35 9.10 -1.10
N ALA A 284 16.18 9.56 -2.04
CA ALA A 284 17.52 10.11 -1.71
C ALA A 284 17.44 11.38 -0.85
N ALA A 285 16.39 12.18 -1.00
CA ALA A 285 16.11 13.32 -0.12
C ALA A 285 15.76 12.89 1.32
N ALA A 286 15.53 11.60 1.56
CA ALA A 286 15.14 11.00 2.82
C ALA A 286 16.27 10.18 3.48
N SER A 287 17.47 10.18 2.90
CA SER A 287 18.67 9.59 3.51
C SER A 287 19.36 10.67 4.34
N VAL A 288 19.40 10.46 5.65
CA VAL A 288 20.21 11.25 6.59
C VAL A 288 21.57 10.62 6.68
#